data_110d5c8085274caa521701cf8b2fb849
#
_entry.id   110d5c8085274caa521701cf8b2fb849
#
_cell.length_a   1.000
_cell.length_b   1.000
_cell.length_c   1.000
_cell.angle_alpha   90.00
_cell.angle_beta   90.00
_cell.angle_gamma   90.00
#
_symmetry.space_group_name_H-M   'P 1'
#
loop_
_entity.id
_entity.type
_entity.pdbx_description
1 polymer ?
#
loop_
_entity_poly.entity_id
_entity_poly.type
_entity_poly.pdbx_seq_one_letter_code
_entity_poly.pdbx_strand_id
1 'polypeptide(L)'
;AAQLASILPIVKNVPNASMLIKGDTITVNAPDAAALDKMVADLQAAAPAMTVKAEGTLNEQSEIDNSLTASQAAIDNLGQDPDPRDVARALSLQVVNFEVDKAVIPEVNKPLLNNTVKIMQQVPNMKLMIIGHTDKTADAAYNMKLSQERAQAMKDYLVAQGADPSKLMTKGMGETDPIADNATD
;
A
#
# COMPACT_ATOMS: atom_id res chain seq x y z
N ALA A 1 -16.72 -25.29 -22.60
CA ALA A 1 -17.68 -24.17 -22.71
C ALA A 1 -18.77 -24.18 -21.63
N ALA A 2 -19.31 -25.36 -21.26
CA ALA A 2 -20.38 -25.46 -20.23
C ALA A 2 -19.91 -25.08 -18.83
N GLN A 3 -18.67 -25.40 -18.45
CA GLN A 3 -18.10 -25.06 -17.13
C GLN A 3 -17.88 -23.57 -16.95
N LEU A 4 -17.49 -22.82 -17.99
CA LEU A 4 -17.33 -21.38 -17.91
C LEU A 4 -18.65 -20.65 -17.58
N ALA A 5 -19.77 -21.14 -18.12
CA ALA A 5 -21.08 -20.56 -17.86
C ALA A 5 -21.54 -20.69 -16.40
N SER A 6 -21.08 -21.73 -15.69
CA SER A 6 -21.40 -21.94 -14.28
C SER A 6 -20.48 -21.19 -13.31
N ILE A 7 -19.24 -20.91 -13.70
CA ILE A 7 -18.25 -20.27 -12.81
C ILE A 7 -18.22 -18.74 -12.94
N LEU A 8 -18.47 -18.18 -14.12
CA LEU A 8 -18.48 -16.72 -14.36
C LEU A 8 -19.44 -15.95 -13.44
N PRO A 9 -20.68 -16.41 -13.17
CA PRO A 9 -21.57 -15.70 -12.26
C PRO A 9 -21.05 -15.64 -10.82
N ILE A 10 -20.31 -16.66 -10.37
CA ILE A 10 -19.75 -16.72 -9.02
C ILE A 10 -18.77 -15.57 -8.80
N VAL A 11 -17.86 -15.35 -9.74
CA VAL A 11 -16.87 -14.28 -9.68
C VAL A 11 -17.50 -12.91 -9.87
N LYS A 12 -18.45 -12.77 -10.80
CA LYS A 12 -19.16 -11.49 -11.04
C LYS A 12 -19.98 -11.00 -9.83
N ASN A 13 -20.40 -11.91 -8.95
CA ASN A 13 -21.14 -11.56 -7.76
C ASN A 13 -20.26 -11.06 -6.60
N VAL A 14 -18.93 -11.15 -6.74
CA VAL A 14 -17.98 -10.64 -5.74
C VAL A 14 -17.33 -9.37 -6.31
N PRO A 15 -17.67 -8.16 -5.81
CA PRO A 15 -17.06 -6.92 -6.28
C PRO A 15 -15.54 -6.96 -6.11
N ASN A 16 -14.81 -6.46 -7.11
CA ASN A 16 -13.34 -6.40 -7.11
C ASN A 16 -12.64 -7.78 -7.01
N ALA A 17 -13.34 -8.86 -7.32
CA ALA A 17 -12.72 -10.17 -7.46
C ALA A 17 -12.14 -10.36 -8.86
N SER A 18 -11.05 -11.12 -8.96
CA SER A 18 -10.46 -11.54 -10.22
C SER A 18 -10.32 -13.04 -10.33
N MET A 19 -10.32 -13.56 -11.55
CA MET A 19 -10.17 -14.97 -11.85
C MET A 19 -9.28 -15.17 -13.07
N LEU A 20 -8.31 -16.06 -12.93
CA LEU A 20 -7.49 -16.56 -14.03
C LEU A 20 -7.70 -18.06 -14.21
N ILE A 21 -7.99 -18.49 -15.45
CA ILE A 21 -8.10 -19.90 -15.81
C ILE A 21 -6.91 -20.29 -16.68
N LYS A 22 -6.15 -21.28 -16.23
CA LYS A 22 -5.03 -21.84 -16.97
C LYS A 22 -5.08 -23.37 -16.94
N GLY A 23 -5.45 -23.97 -18.07
CA GLY A 23 -5.69 -25.41 -18.16
C GLY A 23 -6.87 -25.84 -17.30
N ASP A 24 -6.63 -26.72 -16.36
CA ASP A 24 -7.59 -27.23 -15.36
C ASP A 24 -7.51 -26.53 -13.99
N THR A 25 -6.75 -25.45 -13.91
CA THR A 25 -6.57 -24.66 -12.69
C THR A 25 -7.29 -23.33 -12.80
N ILE A 26 -8.07 -22.96 -11.78
CA ILE A 26 -8.69 -21.67 -11.56
C ILE A 26 -7.95 -20.99 -10.41
N THR A 27 -7.36 -19.84 -10.68
CA THR A 27 -6.75 -19.00 -9.64
C THR A 27 -7.64 -17.80 -9.37
N VAL A 28 -7.96 -17.52 -8.12
CA VAL A 28 -8.87 -16.45 -7.71
C VAL A 28 -8.30 -15.55 -6.64
N ASN A 29 -8.66 -14.27 -6.74
CA ASN A 29 -8.43 -13.24 -5.73
C ASN A 29 -9.76 -12.61 -5.35
N ALA A 30 -9.89 -12.18 -4.10
CA ALA A 30 -11.06 -11.46 -3.61
C ALA A 30 -10.64 -10.32 -2.65
N PRO A 31 -11.53 -9.31 -2.41
CA PRO A 31 -11.18 -8.17 -1.57
C PRO A 31 -10.96 -8.51 -0.09
N ASP A 32 -11.52 -9.61 0.40
CA ASP A 32 -11.34 -10.07 1.79
C ASP A 32 -11.32 -11.60 1.90
N ALA A 33 -10.84 -12.11 3.03
CA ALA A 33 -10.67 -13.54 3.26
C ALA A 33 -12.02 -14.30 3.24
N ALA A 34 -13.09 -13.73 3.78
CA ALA A 34 -14.40 -14.38 3.81
C ALA A 34 -15.01 -14.51 2.40
N ALA A 35 -14.87 -13.46 1.58
CA ALA A 35 -15.29 -13.49 0.18
C ALA A 35 -14.43 -14.46 -0.63
N LEU A 36 -13.12 -14.54 -0.37
CA LEU A 36 -12.21 -15.47 -1.03
C LEU A 36 -12.55 -16.93 -0.70
N ASP A 37 -12.74 -17.27 0.58
CA ASP A 37 -13.07 -18.62 1.03
C ASP A 37 -14.42 -19.08 0.45
N LYS A 38 -15.41 -18.19 0.46
CA LYS A 38 -16.72 -18.46 -0.14
C LYS A 38 -16.60 -18.68 -1.65
N MET A 39 -15.85 -17.84 -2.34
CA MET A 39 -15.66 -17.93 -3.80
C MET A 39 -14.93 -19.24 -4.17
N VAL A 40 -13.90 -19.64 -3.42
CA VAL A 40 -13.20 -20.92 -3.61
C VAL A 40 -14.15 -22.09 -3.43
N ALA A 41 -14.98 -22.11 -2.36
CA ALA A 41 -15.95 -23.16 -2.11
C ALA A 41 -17.01 -23.25 -3.22
N ASP A 42 -17.57 -22.12 -3.64
CA ASP A 42 -18.58 -22.05 -4.70
C ASP A 42 -18.02 -22.51 -6.06
N LEU A 43 -16.79 -22.11 -6.39
CA LEU A 43 -16.11 -22.53 -7.62
C LEU A 43 -15.73 -24.01 -7.61
N GLN A 44 -15.28 -24.54 -6.47
CA GLN A 44 -14.96 -25.96 -6.33
C GLN A 44 -16.21 -26.84 -6.47
N ALA A 45 -17.35 -26.36 -5.97
CA ALA A 45 -18.65 -27.04 -6.13
C ALA A 45 -19.16 -26.96 -7.58
N ALA A 46 -18.99 -25.82 -8.24
CA ALA A 46 -19.44 -25.61 -9.64
C ALA A 46 -18.55 -26.30 -10.68
N ALA A 47 -17.29 -26.52 -10.37
CA ALA A 47 -16.29 -27.12 -11.25
C ALA A 47 -15.43 -28.18 -10.52
N PRO A 48 -16.00 -29.31 -10.10
CA PRO A 48 -15.30 -30.31 -9.27
C PRO A 48 -14.12 -30.99 -9.97
N ALA A 49 -14.05 -30.89 -11.28
CA ALA A 49 -12.94 -31.42 -12.08
C ALA A 49 -11.75 -30.45 -12.21
N MET A 50 -11.89 -29.22 -11.73
CA MET A 50 -10.86 -28.21 -11.78
C MET A 50 -10.23 -28.00 -10.41
N THR A 51 -8.96 -27.63 -10.41
CA THR A 51 -8.27 -27.23 -9.18
C THR A 51 -8.49 -25.73 -8.94
N VAL A 52 -9.11 -25.38 -7.82
CA VAL A 52 -9.28 -23.97 -7.42
C VAL A 52 -8.19 -23.56 -6.44
N LYS A 53 -7.45 -22.52 -6.77
CA LYS A 53 -6.40 -21.94 -5.92
C LYS A 53 -6.77 -20.51 -5.52
N ALA A 54 -6.67 -20.22 -4.23
CA ALA A 54 -6.69 -18.87 -3.72
C ALA A 54 -5.28 -18.26 -3.83
N GLU A 55 -5.16 -17.11 -4.47
CA GLU A 55 -3.87 -16.42 -4.62
C GLU A 55 -3.68 -15.28 -3.60
N GLY A 56 -4.69 -15.00 -2.82
CA GLY A 56 -4.65 -14.02 -1.75
C GLY A 56 -5.85 -13.07 -1.75
N THR A 57 -5.89 -12.24 -0.75
CA THR A 57 -6.85 -11.15 -0.65
C THR A 57 -6.23 -9.89 -1.24
N LEU A 58 -6.87 -9.30 -2.24
CA LEU A 58 -6.60 -7.94 -2.71
C LEU A 58 -7.21 -6.97 -1.70
N ASN A 59 -6.66 -6.93 -0.49
CA ASN A 59 -7.13 -6.03 0.54
C ASN A 59 -6.07 -4.95 0.76
N GLU A 60 -6.32 -3.75 0.24
CA GLU A 60 -5.47 -2.59 0.48
C GLU A 60 -5.19 -2.38 1.97
N GLN A 61 -6.17 -2.68 2.83
CA GLN A 61 -6.00 -2.60 4.27
C GLN A 61 -4.94 -3.59 4.78
N SER A 62 -4.94 -4.83 4.26
CA SER A 62 -3.92 -5.82 4.64
C SER A 62 -2.52 -5.40 4.18
N GLU A 63 -2.40 -4.78 3.01
CA GLU A 63 -1.11 -4.26 2.54
C GLU A 63 -0.62 -3.10 3.40
N ILE A 64 -1.52 -2.19 3.77
CA ILE A 64 -1.21 -1.09 4.69
C ILE A 64 -0.78 -1.65 6.04
N ASP A 65 -1.54 -2.56 6.63
CA ASP A 65 -1.26 -3.15 7.94
C ASP A 65 0.07 -3.94 7.94
N ASN A 66 0.33 -4.69 6.87
CA ASN A 66 1.59 -5.40 6.69
C ASN A 66 2.77 -4.44 6.53
N SER A 67 2.60 -3.36 5.80
CA SER A 67 3.64 -2.34 5.61
C SER A 67 3.96 -1.60 6.91
N LEU A 68 2.96 -1.26 7.70
CA LEU A 68 3.13 -0.65 9.02
C LEU A 68 3.83 -1.60 9.98
N THR A 69 3.44 -2.88 9.99
CA THR A 69 4.07 -3.92 10.81
C THR A 69 5.54 -4.12 10.41
N ALA A 70 5.82 -4.18 9.11
CA ALA A 70 7.19 -4.32 8.60
C ALA A 70 8.06 -3.11 8.95
N SER A 71 7.54 -1.90 8.80
CA SER A 71 8.23 -0.67 9.16
C SER A 71 8.50 -0.60 10.66
N GLN A 72 7.51 -0.91 11.50
CA GLN A 72 7.67 -0.95 12.95
C GLN A 72 8.72 -1.99 13.37
N ALA A 73 8.65 -3.20 12.82
CA ALA A 73 9.63 -4.25 13.12
C ALA A 73 11.06 -3.85 12.68
N ALA A 74 11.20 -3.19 11.54
CA ALA A 74 12.49 -2.68 11.09
C ALA A 74 13.02 -1.58 12.03
N ILE A 75 12.16 -0.70 12.52
CA ILE A 75 12.50 0.33 13.52
C ILE A 75 12.93 -0.31 14.84
N ASP A 76 12.18 -1.31 15.32
CA ASP A 76 12.47 -2.00 16.58
C ASP A 76 13.80 -2.77 16.55
N ASN A 77 14.24 -3.17 15.37
CA ASN A 77 15.54 -3.82 15.14
C ASN A 77 16.70 -2.84 14.97
N LEU A 78 16.44 -1.52 14.94
CA LEU A 78 17.50 -0.53 14.94
C LEU A 78 18.19 -0.54 16.31
N GLY A 79 19.54 -0.50 16.31
CA GLY A 79 20.33 -0.42 17.55
C GLY A 79 20.15 0.90 18.29
N GLN A 80 20.89 1.09 19.36
CA GLN A 80 20.83 2.31 20.19
C GLN A 80 21.42 3.56 19.49
N ASP A 81 22.24 3.37 18.47
CA ASP A 81 22.84 4.44 17.66
C ASP A 81 22.72 4.07 16.16
N PRO A 82 21.49 4.17 15.61
CA PRO A 82 21.24 3.69 14.26
C PRO A 82 21.83 4.63 13.20
N ASP A 83 22.34 4.03 12.11
CA ASP A 83 22.72 4.81 10.92
C ASP A 83 21.46 5.50 10.35
N PRO A 84 21.53 6.80 10.03
CA PRO A 84 20.41 7.53 9.45
C PRO A 84 19.81 6.86 8.19
N ARG A 85 20.63 6.16 7.41
CA ARG A 85 20.19 5.42 6.22
C ARG A 85 19.34 4.20 6.56
N ASP A 86 19.68 3.49 7.63
CA ASP A 86 18.90 2.34 8.07
C ASP A 86 17.54 2.79 8.64
N VAL A 87 17.52 3.92 9.35
CA VAL A 87 16.28 4.56 9.80
C VAL A 87 15.41 4.96 8.61
N ALA A 88 15.97 5.66 7.62
CA ALA A 88 15.23 6.07 6.42
C ALA A 88 14.69 4.85 5.66
N ARG A 89 15.46 3.77 5.55
CA ARG A 89 15.00 2.51 4.93
C ARG A 89 13.86 1.88 5.71
N ALA A 90 13.93 1.80 7.03
CA ALA A 90 12.87 1.25 7.86
C ALA A 90 11.57 2.06 7.71
N LEU A 91 11.67 3.38 7.68
CA LEU A 91 10.52 4.28 7.49
C LEU A 91 9.91 4.20 6.08
N SER A 92 10.73 3.91 5.06
CA SER A 92 10.26 3.78 3.67
C SER A 92 9.44 2.51 3.42
N LEU A 93 9.39 1.58 4.36
CA LEU A 93 8.58 0.37 4.23
C LEU A 93 7.08 0.62 4.43
N GLN A 94 6.71 1.71 5.14
CA GLN A 94 5.29 2.01 5.33
C GLN A 94 4.64 2.54 4.05
N VAL A 95 3.45 2.06 3.77
CA VAL A 95 2.58 2.60 2.72
C VAL A 95 1.63 3.62 3.33
N VAL A 96 1.60 4.82 2.77
CA VAL A 96 0.64 5.88 3.12
C VAL A 96 -0.36 6.01 1.98
N ASN A 97 -1.51 5.38 2.14
CA ASN A 97 -2.56 5.38 1.12
C ASN A 97 -3.49 6.58 1.33
N PHE A 98 -3.26 7.66 0.58
CA PHE A 98 -4.13 8.83 0.59
C PHE A 98 -5.44 8.53 -0.13
N GLU A 99 -6.55 9.07 0.38
CA GLU A 99 -7.80 9.07 -0.36
C GLU A 99 -7.66 9.79 -1.71
N VAL A 100 -8.50 9.37 -2.66
CA VAL A 100 -8.52 9.98 -4.01
C VAL A 100 -8.68 11.51 -3.91
N ASP A 101 -7.85 12.22 -4.66
CA ASP A 101 -7.82 13.69 -4.72
C ASP A 101 -7.59 14.39 -3.37
N LYS A 102 -7.06 13.69 -2.37
CA LYS A 102 -6.77 14.27 -1.05
C LYS A 102 -5.30 14.16 -0.67
N ALA A 103 -4.87 15.11 0.15
CA ALA A 103 -3.56 15.13 0.81
C ALA A 103 -3.73 15.09 2.34
N VAL A 104 -4.71 14.33 2.84
CA VAL A 104 -4.98 14.15 4.27
C VAL A 104 -4.35 12.83 4.71
N ILE A 105 -3.48 12.89 5.71
CA ILE A 105 -2.76 11.71 6.22
C ILE A 105 -3.77 10.76 6.89
N PRO A 106 -3.80 9.49 6.48
CA PRO A 106 -4.65 8.49 7.12
C PRO A 106 -4.32 8.30 8.60
N GLU A 107 -5.34 8.14 9.42
CA GLU A 107 -5.19 7.96 10.88
C GLU A 107 -4.29 6.76 11.24
N VAL A 108 -4.35 5.68 10.44
CA VAL A 108 -3.57 4.46 10.64
C VAL A 108 -2.06 4.68 10.54
N ASN A 109 -1.61 5.68 9.78
CA ASN A 109 -0.19 6.02 9.63
C ASN A 109 0.35 6.93 10.75
N LYS A 110 -0.52 7.64 11.46
CA LYS A 110 -0.10 8.65 12.46
C LYS A 110 0.76 8.08 13.60
N PRO A 111 0.48 6.91 14.19
CA PRO A 111 1.33 6.36 15.25
C PRO A 111 2.79 6.15 14.80
N LEU A 112 2.99 5.63 13.59
CA LEU A 112 4.33 5.39 13.06
C LEU A 112 5.04 6.71 12.72
N LEU A 113 4.31 7.69 12.21
CA LEU A 113 4.85 9.04 11.97
C LEU A 113 5.26 9.74 13.28
N ASN A 114 4.48 9.58 14.34
CA ASN A 114 4.84 10.08 15.67
C ASN A 114 6.13 9.41 16.19
N ASN A 115 6.29 8.11 15.93
CA ASN A 115 7.51 7.40 16.26
C ASN A 115 8.70 7.90 15.43
N THR A 116 8.48 8.22 14.16
CA THR A 116 9.49 8.86 13.29
C THR A 116 10.06 10.14 13.90
N VAL A 117 9.19 11.00 14.45
CA VAL A 117 9.64 12.25 15.09
C VAL A 117 10.54 11.96 16.28
N LYS A 118 10.20 10.98 17.12
CA LYS A 118 11.03 10.58 18.27
C LYS A 118 12.41 10.10 17.82
N ILE A 119 12.46 9.29 16.76
CA ILE A 119 13.73 8.81 16.20
C ILE A 119 14.56 9.96 15.67
N MET A 120 13.96 10.90 14.94
CA MET A 120 14.66 12.09 14.44
C MET A 120 15.25 12.95 15.55
N GLN A 121 14.57 13.02 16.70
CA GLN A 121 15.09 13.74 17.87
C GLN A 121 16.29 13.03 18.51
N GLN A 122 16.35 11.69 18.41
CA GLN A 122 17.45 10.88 18.95
C GLN A 122 18.66 10.80 18.01
N VAL A 123 18.45 10.99 16.70
CA VAL A 123 19.48 10.93 15.65
C VAL A 123 19.74 12.34 15.09
N PRO A 124 20.63 13.13 15.67
CA PRO A 124 20.70 14.58 15.45
C PRO A 124 21.10 14.99 14.01
N ASN A 125 21.79 14.15 13.28
CA ASN A 125 22.24 14.42 11.90
C ASN A 125 21.32 13.82 10.82
N MET A 126 20.17 13.29 11.21
CA MET A 126 19.23 12.68 10.30
C MET A 126 18.49 13.73 9.50
N LYS A 127 18.49 13.58 8.17
CA LYS A 127 17.66 14.33 7.23
C LYS A 127 16.81 13.36 6.44
N LEU A 128 15.55 13.70 6.25
CA LEU A 128 14.60 12.90 5.46
C LEU A 128 14.14 13.66 4.23
N MET A 129 14.08 12.97 3.10
CA MET A 129 13.39 13.42 1.92
C MET A 129 12.07 12.66 1.82
N ILE A 130 10.97 13.40 1.85
CA ILE A 130 9.62 12.87 1.72
C ILE A 130 9.24 12.98 0.25
N ILE A 131 9.00 11.84 -0.39
CA ILE A 131 8.65 11.76 -1.80
C ILE A 131 7.17 11.37 -1.91
N GLY A 132 6.39 12.22 -2.58
CA GLY A 132 5.00 11.95 -2.89
C GLY A 132 4.87 11.36 -4.29
N HIS A 133 3.98 10.38 -4.43
CA HIS A 133 3.61 9.74 -5.71
C HIS A 133 2.11 9.80 -5.91
N THR A 134 1.68 9.62 -7.16
CA THR A 134 0.30 9.38 -7.57
C THR A 134 0.26 8.21 -8.55
N ASP A 135 -0.93 7.65 -8.77
CA ASP A 135 -1.20 6.78 -9.91
C ASP A 135 -1.27 7.58 -11.22
N LYS A 136 -1.53 6.91 -12.34
CA LYS A 136 -1.61 7.49 -13.69
C LYS A 136 -3.03 7.87 -14.11
N THR A 137 -3.96 7.99 -13.17
CA THR A 137 -5.39 8.15 -13.49
C THR A 137 -5.81 9.57 -13.87
N ALA A 138 -4.95 10.57 -13.64
CA ALA A 138 -5.26 11.97 -13.93
C ALA A 138 -4.18 12.62 -14.82
N ASP A 139 -4.37 13.90 -15.14
CA ASP A 139 -3.40 14.71 -15.90
C ASP A 139 -2.04 14.80 -15.17
N ALA A 140 -0.95 14.70 -15.91
CA ALA A 140 0.42 14.68 -15.34
C ALA A 140 0.75 15.93 -14.51
N ALA A 141 0.27 17.11 -14.90
CA ALA A 141 0.49 18.35 -14.14
C ALA A 141 -0.31 18.33 -12.84
N TYR A 142 -1.53 17.81 -12.87
CA TYR A 142 -2.35 17.60 -11.69
C TYR A 142 -1.72 16.59 -10.73
N ASN A 143 -1.26 15.46 -11.24
CA ASN A 143 -0.59 14.42 -10.47
C ASN A 143 0.71 14.93 -9.83
N MET A 144 1.48 15.74 -10.55
CA MET A 144 2.68 16.38 -10.00
C MET A 144 2.33 17.30 -8.82
N LYS A 145 1.30 18.12 -8.95
CA LYS A 145 0.82 19.01 -7.87
C LYS A 145 0.33 18.22 -6.68
N LEU A 146 -0.53 17.21 -6.89
CA LEU A 146 -1.10 16.37 -5.82
C LEU A 146 0.00 15.62 -5.07
N SER A 147 0.98 15.07 -5.78
CA SER A 147 2.11 14.38 -5.15
C SER A 147 2.95 15.32 -4.26
N GLN A 148 3.15 16.55 -4.71
CA GLN A 148 3.84 17.58 -3.92
C GLN A 148 3.03 17.98 -2.69
N GLU A 149 1.71 18.14 -2.82
CA GLU A 149 0.81 18.46 -1.71
C GLU A 149 0.79 17.33 -0.66
N ARG A 150 0.81 16.07 -1.08
CA ARG A 150 0.93 14.90 -0.19
C ARG A 150 2.24 14.87 0.57
N ALA A 151 3.36 15.09 -0.12
CA ALA A 151 4.68 15.19 0.52
C ALA A 151 4.73 16.37 1.52
N GLN A 152 4.13 17.50 1.17
CA GLN A 152 4.06 18.67 2.05
C GLN A 152 3.18 18.40 3.29
N ALA A 153 2.03 17.75 3.13
CA ALA A 153 1.16 17.37 4.24
C ALA A 153 1.89 16.45 5.25
N MET A 154 2.69 15.51 4.75
CA MET A 154 3.53 14.67 5.60
C MET A 154 4.56 15.49 6.38
N LYS A 155 5.26 16.42 5.72
CA LYS A 155 6.19 17.32 6.39
C LYS A 155 5.50 18.16 7.45
N ASP A 156 4.38 18.79 7.12
CA ASP A 156 3.64 19.66 8.03
C ASP A 156 3.17 18.89 9.27
N TYR A 157 2.73 17.64 9.10
CA TYR A 157 2.37 16.78 10.21
C TYR A 157 3.57 16.47 11.12
N LEU A 158 4.71 16.06 10.54
CA LEU A 158 5.93 15.75 11.32
C LEU A 158 6.42 16.97 12.09
N VAL A 159 6.39 18.16 11.46
CA VAL A 159 6.76 19.43 12.13
C VAL A 159 5.79 19.75 13.27
N ALA A 160 4.48 19.57 13.06
CA ALA A 160 3.48 19.77 14.12
C ALA A 160 3.68 18.81 15.31
N GLN A 161 4.25 17.63 15.09
CA GLN A 161 4.60 16.68 16.13
C GLN A 161 5.98 16.93 16.77
N GLY A 162 6.73 17.94 16.31
CA GLY A 162 7.99 18.37 16.92
C GLY A 162 9.26 18.05 16.12
N ALA A 163 9.13 17.66 14.85
CA ALA A 163 10.29 17.51 13.97
C ALA A 163 10.86 18.85 13.54
N ASP A 164 12.19 18.92 13.38
CA ASP A 164 12.88 20.12 12.87
C ASP A 164 12.60 20.25 11.34
N PRO A 165 11.94 21.34 10.90
CA PRO A 165 11.63 21.54 9.49
C PRO A 165 12.86 21.64 8.59
N SER A 166 14.02 22.04 9.12
CA SER A 166 15.28 22.13 8.37
C SER A 166 15.85 20.76 7.98
N LYS A 167 15.40 19.69 8.65
CA LYS A 167 15.80 18.30 8.41
C LYS A 167 14.85 17.55 7.48
N LEU A 168 13.76 18.17 7.04
CA LEU A 168 12.73 17.60 6.20
C LEU A 168 12.69 18.30 4.85
N MET A 169 12.85 17.53 3.78
CA MET A 169 12.70 17.98 2.40
C MET A 169 11.51 17.26 1.77
N THR A 170 10.84 17.91 0.83
CA THR A 170 9.70 17.35 0.11
C THR A 170 9.96 17.36 -1.39
N LYS A 171 9.48 16.32 -2.08
CA LYS A 171 9.52 16.21 -3.53
C LYS A 171 8.27 15.51 -4.04
N GLY A 172 7.57 16.11 -5.00
CA GLY A 172 6.54 15.43 -5.77
C GLY A 172 7.16 14.77 -6.99
N MET A 173 6.76 13.55 -7.29
CA MET A 173 7.17 12.79 -8.48
C MET A 173 6.01 12.55 -9.45
N GLY A 174 4.77 12.89 -9.04
CA GLY A 174 3.59 12.60 -9.84
C GLY A 174 3.51 11.11 -10.15
N GLU A 175 3.26 10.80 -11.41
CA GLU A 175 3.20 9.44 -11.95
C GLU A 175 4.54 8.93 -12.53
N THR A 176 5.61 9.73 -12.47
CA THR A 176 6.85 9.45 -13.22
C THR A 176 7.69 8.32 -12.63
N ASP A 177 7.46 7.97 -11.37
CA ASP A 177 8.15 6.87 -10.68
C ASP A 177 7.17 6.21 -9.70
N PRO A 178 6.20 5.43 -10.20
CA PRO A 178 5.19 4.80 -9.36
C PRO A 178 5.85 3.77 -8.43
N ILE A 179 5.42 3.75 -7.16
CA ILE A 179 5.89 2.80 -6.13
C ILE A 179 5.45 1.37 -6.46
N ALA A 180 4.32 1.23 -7.17
CA ALA A 180 3.81 -0.05 -7.67
C ALA A 180 3.59 0.04 -9.18
N ASP A 181 3.88 -1.04 -9.87
CA ASP A 181 3.56 -1.15 -11.30
C ASP A 181 2.04 -1.29 -11.46
N ASN A 182 1.40 -0.24 -11.99
CA ASN A 182 -0.04 -0.25 -12.32
C ASN A 182 -0.34 -1.09 -13.59
N ALA A 183 0.56 -1.99 -13.99
CA ALA A 183 0.44 -2.84 -15.16
C ALA A 183 -0.45 -4.07 -14.91
N THR A 184 -1.54 -3.92 -14.18
CA THR A 184 -2.61 -4.91 -14.14
C THR A 184 -3.90 -4.27 -14.63
N ASP A 185 -4.03 -4.23 -15.95
CA ASP A 185 -5.33 -4.14 -16.61
C ASP A 185 -6.10 -5.47 -16.47
#